data_0a41f69def899207ef96a9ecc83b1638
#
_entry.id   0a41f69def899207ef96a9ecc83b1638
#
_cell.length_a   1.000
_cell.length_b   1.000
_cell.length_c   1.000
_cell.angle_alpha   90.00
_cell.angle_beta   90.00
_cell.angle_gamma   90.00
#
_symmetry.space_group_name_H-M   'P 1'
#
loop_
_entity.id
_entity.type
_entity.pdbx_description
1 polymer ?
#
loop_
_entity_poly.entity_id
_entity_poly.type
_entity_poly.pdbx_seq_one_letter_code
_entity_poly.pdbx_strand_id
1 'polypeptide(L)'
;LLDKEYHYEQHILPHDVQVKELGTGKSRLEVLDALGIRNIEIAPKLAIEDGIQAARSMIPRCYFDENKCNRGIEALRQYRRDFDEKNKTWRGRPLHDWTSHGADAWRYMAVGYRPIQTWGEPIRRNLRGIA
;
A
#
# COMPACT_ATOMS: atom_id res chain seq x y z
N LEU A 1 -2.94 -16.20 -0.93
CA LEU A 1 -1.54 -15.77 -1.08
C LEU A 1 -0.62 -16.98 -1.29
N LEU A 2 -0.71 -18.01 -0.46
CA LEU A 2 0.13 -19.21 -0.52
C LEU A 2 0.02 -19.95 -1.86
N ASP A 3 -1.19 -19.99 -2.48
CA ASP A 3 -1.43 -20.64 -3.77
C ASP A 3 -0.78 -19.94 -4.98
N LYS A 4 -0.25 -18.74 -4.78
CA LYS A 4 0.35 -17.94 -5.88
C LYS A 4 1.80 -18.27 -6.16
N GLU A 5 2.45 -19.06 -5.30
CA GLU A 5 3.88 -19.43 -5.40
C GLU A 5 4.84 -18.22 -5.53
N TYR A 6 4.39 -17.04 -5.08
CA TYR A 6 5.24 -15.85 -5.04
C TYR A 6 6.04 -15.80 -3.75
N HIS A 7 7.28 -15.35 -3.85
CA HIS A 7 8.07 -15.00 -2.68
C HIS A 7 7.69 -13.59 -2.21
N TYR A 8 6.99 -13.52 -1.09
CA TYR A 8 6.63 -12.25 -0.47
C TYR A 8 7.69 -11.89 0.55
N GLU A 9 8.35 -10.76 0.35
CA GLU A 9 9.35 -10.26 1.28
C GLU A 9 8.68 -9.67 2.53
N GLN A 10 7.56 -8.97 2.35
CA GLN A 10 6.87 -8.24 3.40
C GLN A 10 5.37 -8.15 3.11
N HIS A 11 4.58 -8.22 4.17
CA HIS A 11 3.13 -7.95 4.14
C HIS A 11 2.83 -6.69 4.92
N ILE A 12 2.39 -5.63 4.25
CA ILE A 12 2.02 -4.37 4.88
C ILE A 12 0.52 -4.38 5.13
N LEU A 13 0.14 -4.29 6.38
CA LEU A 13 -1.27 -4.36 6.81
C LEU A 13 -1.70 -3.05 7.49
N PRO A 14 -3.00 -2.71 7.42
CA PRO A 14 -3.54 -1.56 8.13
C PRO A 14 -3.52 -1.78 9.65
N HIS A 15 -3.48 -0.70 10.41
CA HIS A 15 -3.38 -0.73 11.88
C HIS A 15 -4.55 -1.42 12.59
N ASP A 16 -5.73 -1.49 11.96
CA ASP A 16 -6.94 -2.11 12.51
C ASP A 16 -6.90 -3.65 12.52
N VAL A 17 -5.91 -4.29 11.87
CA VAL A 17 -5.73 -5.75 11.94
C VAL A 17 -5.41 -6.25 13.35
N GLN A 18 -4.97 -5.37 14.24
CA GLN A 18 -4.69 -5.68 15.64
C GLN A 18 -5.94 -5.71 16.52
N VAL A 19 -7.06 -5.20 16.03
CA VAL A 19 -8.32 -5.16 16.78
C VAL A 19 -8.87 -6.58 16.92
N LYS A 20 -9.22 -6.94 18.18
CA LYS A 20 -9.83 -8.23 18.46
C LYS A 20 -11.30 -8.24 18.04
N GLU A 21 -11.72 -9.32 17.40
CA GLU A 21 -13.12 -9.53 17.04
C GLU A 21 -13.92 -10.04 18.24
N LEU A 22 -15.09 -9.48 18.45
CA LEU A 22 -15.95 -9.80 19.60
C LEU A 22 -16.36 -11.29 19.61
N GLY A 23 -16.54 -11.92 18.45
CA GLY A 23 -17.01 -13.30 18.35
C GLY A 23 -15.93 -14.33 18.67
N THR A 24 -14.68 -14.08 18.26
CA THR A 24 -13.57 -15.03 18.38
C THR A 24 -12.56 -14.66 19.46
N GLY A 25 -12.56 -13.42 19.92
CA GLY A 25 -11.55 -12.86 20.83
C GLY A 25 -10.16 -12.75 20.21
N LYS A 26 -9.99 -13.13 18.95
CA LYS A 26 -8.73 -13.08 18.19
C LYS A 26 -8.68 -11.85 17.29
N SER A 27 -7.51 -11.30 17.11
CA SER A 27 -7.27 -10.28 16.10
C SER A 27 -7.05 -10.92 14.73
N ARG A 28 -7.28 -10.15 13.65
CA ARG A 28 -6.93 -10.61 12.30
C ARG A 28 -5.44 -10.92 12.16
N LEU A 29 -4.60 -10.20 12.88
CA LEU A 29 -3.15 -10.44 12.94
C LEU A 29 -2.85 -11.85 13.49
N GLU A 30 -3.47 -12.24 14.61
CA GLU A 30 -3.30 -13.58 15.19
C GLU A 30 -3.80 -14.68 14.24
N VAL A 31 -4.87 -14.43 13.51
CA VAL A 31 -5.38 -15.38 12.50
C VAL A 31 -4.40 -15.51 11.34
N LEU A 32 -3.84 -14.40 10.82
CA LEU A 32 -2.87 -14.44 9.73
C LEU A 32 -1.58 -15.16 10.13
N ASP A 33 -1.10 -14.94 11.36
CA ASP A 33 0.06 -15.65 11.89
C ASP A 33 -0.18 -17.16 11.99
N ALA A 34 -1.36 -17.55 12.47
CA ALA A 34 -1.77 -18.97 12.55
C ALA A 34 -1.88 -19.62 11.16
N LEU A 35 -2.20 -18.86 10.12
CA LEU A 35 -2.21 -19.29 8.71
C LEU A 35 -0.81 -19.33 8.07
N GLY A 36 0.25 -19.01 8.81
CA GLY A 36 1.61 -19.05 8.32
C GLY A 36 2.06 -17.79 7.55
N ILE A 37 1.28 -16.71 7.56
CA ILE A 37 1.69 -15.42 6.98
C ILE A 37 2.72 -14.79 7.89
N ARG A 38 3.94 -14.60 7.38
CA ARG A 38 5.10 -14.07 8.12
C ARG A 38 5.50 -12.69 7.57
N ASN A 39 6.45 -12.04 8.22
CA ASN A 39 7.00 -10.74 7.81
C ASN A 39 5.90 -9.66 7.66
N ILE A 40 5.02 -9.60 8.66
CA ILE A 40 3.94 -8.63 8.69
C ILE A 40 4.46 -7.33 9.31
N GLU A 41 4.32 -6.24 8.56
CA GLU A 41 4.50 -4.87 9.05
C GLU A 41 3.15 -4.17 9.13
N ILE A 42 2.93 -3.47 10.23
CA ILE A 42 1.70 -2.71 10.43
C ILE A 42 1.97 -1.26 10.04
N ALA A 43 1.24 -0.80 9.03
CA ALA A 43 1.32 0.57 8.60
C ALA A 43 0.93 1.54 9.73
N PRO A 44 1.64 2.65 9.91
CA PRO A 44 1.30 3.64 10.92
C PRO A 44 -0.11 4.21 10.66
N LYS A 45 -0.80 4.52 11.75
CA LYS A 45 -2.09 5.21 11.68
C LYS A 45 -1.86 6.67 11.32
N LEU A 46 -2.15 7.03 10.08
CA LEU A 46 -2.09 8.41 9.59
C LEU A 46 -3.48 8.91 9.22
N ALA A 47 -3.62 10.23 9.13
CA ALA A 47 -4.80 10.81 8.50
C ALA A 47 -4.91 10.34 7.04
N ILE A 48 -6.13 10.20 6.54
CA ILE A 48 -6.38 9.73 5.17
C ILE A 48 -5.65 10.61 4.14
N GLU A 49 -5.66 11.92 4.35
CA GLU A 49 -5.01 12.89 3.46
C GLU A 49 -3.49 12.69 3.38
N ASP A 50 -2.84 12.43 4.52
CA ASP A 50 -1.38 12.17 4.57
C ASP A 50 -1.03 10.88 3.80
N GLY A 51 -1.86 9.85 3.95
CA GLY A 51 -1.72 8.60 3.20
C GLY A 51 -1.93 8.80 1.70
N ILE A 52 -2.87 9.66 1.29
CA ILE A 52 -3.10 10.00 -0.11
C ILE A 52 -1.89 10.77 -0.68
N GLN A 53 -1.30 11.67 0.08
CA GLN A 53 -0.08 12.39 -0.35
C GLN A 53 1.11 11.44 -0.49
N ALA A 54 1.29 10.50 0.44
CA ALA A 54 2.32 9.46 0.33
C ALA A 54 2.13 8.64 -0.96
N ALA A 55 0.89 8.20 -1.24
CA ALA A 55 0.54 7.45 -2.44
C ALA A 55 0.85 8.24 -3.73
N ARG A 56 0.46 9.52 -3.79
CA ARG A 56 0.73 10.42 -4.93
C ARG A 56 2.21 10.61 -5.16
N SER A 57 3.00 10.77 -4.09
CA SER A 57 4.44 10.94 -4.17
C SER A 57 5.17 9.67 -4.67
N MET A 58 4.57 8.50 -4.47
CA MET A 58 5.12 7.23 -4.91
C MET A 58 4.80 6.92 -6.38
N ILE A 59 3.59 7.21 -6.86
CA ILE A 59 3.10 6.88 -8.21
C ILE A 59 4.11 7.24 -9.33
N PRO A 60 4.74 8.43 -9.37
CA PRO A 60 5.67 8.79 -10.45
C PRO A 60 6.92 7.89 -10.55
N ARG A 61 7.20 7.11 -9.53
CA ARG A 61 8.36 6.19 -9.47
C ARG A 61 7.97 4.74 -9.70
N CYS A 62 6.71 4.47 -10.02
CA CYS A 62 6.17 3.13 -10.18
C CYS A 62 5.85 2.82 -11.62
N TYR A 63 6.03 1.56 -11.99
CA TYR A 63 5.62 0.99 -13.26
C TYR A 63 4.54 -0.04 -13.01
N PHE A 64 3.48 0.01 -13.78
CA PHE A 64 2.35 -0.90 -13.69
C PHE A 64 2.27 -1.76 -14.94
N ASP A 65 2.16 -3.08 -14.78
CA ASP A 65 1.80 -3.98 -15.87
C ASP A 65 0.34 -3.72 -16.26
N GLU A 66 0.12 -3.11 -17.42
CA GLU A 66 -1.20 -2.69 -17.87
C GLU A 66 -2.18 -3.87 -17.96
N ASN A 67 -1.72 -5.04 -18.38
CA ASN A 67 -2.58 -6.21 -18.53
C ASN A 67 -2.95 -6.85 -17.20
N LYS A 68 -1.98 -6.97 -16.28
CA LYS A 68 -2.18 -7.63 -14.99
C LYS A 68 -2.79 -6.71 -13.94
N CYS A 69 -2.53 -5.41 -14.04
CA CYS A 69 -2.95 -4.40 -13.06
C CYS A 69 -4.11 -3.52 -13.53
N ASN A 70 -4.74 -3.82 -14.67
CA ASN A 70 -5.79 -3.00 -15.29
C ASN A 70 -6.85 -2.54 -14.28
N ARG A 71 -7.45 -3.46 -13.52
CA ARG A 71 -8.48 -3.13 -12.52
C ARG A 71 -7.95 -2.20 -11.42
N GLY A 72 -6.71 -2.39 -10.97
CA GLY A 72 -6.06 -1.53 -9.98
C GLY A 72 -5.78 -0.13 -10.52
N ILE A 73 -5.31 -0.05 -11.77
CA ILE A 73 -5.06 1.22 -12.46
C ILE A 73 -6.36 2.00 -12.60
N GLU A 74 -7.45 1.36 -13.02
CA GLU A 74 -8.76 2.00 -13.13
C GLU A 74 -9.31 2.45 -11.76
N ALA A 75 -9.10 1.65 -10.71
CA ALA A 75 -9.46 2.06 -9.36
C ALA A 75 -8.73 3.35 -8.94
N LEU A 76 -7.42 3.44 -9.19
CA LEU A 76 -6.63 4.64 -8.88
C LEU A 76 -7.06 5.85 -9.72
N ARG A 77 -7.40 5.67 -11.00
CA ARG A 77 -7.86 6.74 -11.90
C ARG A 77 -9.21 7.31 -11.48
N GLN A 78 -10.11 6.47 -11.01
CA GLN A 78 -11.49 6.85 -10.67
C GLN A 78 -11.68 7.20 -9.19
N TYR A 79 -10.66 6.98 -8.34
CA TYR A 79 -10.72 7.33 -6.94
C TYR A 79 -10.87 8.84 -6.74
N ARG A 80 -11.95 9.24 -6.05
CA ARG A 80 -12.34 10.63 -5.92
C ARG A 80 -12.92 10.95 -4.55
N ARG A 81 -13.05 12.24 -4.25
CA ARG A 81 -13.80 12.70 -3.08
C ARG A 81 -15.29 12.42 -3.22
N ASP A 82 -15.93 12.23 -2.08
CA ASP A 82 -17.38 12.16 -1.97
C ASP A 82 -17.99 13.55 -2.19
N PHE A 83 -18.97 13.65 -3.10
CA PHE A 83 -19.68 14.91 -3.38
C PHE A 83 -21.05 14.89 -2.72
N ASP A 84 -21.37 15.92 -1.96
CA ASP A 84 -22.66 16.10 -1.33
C ASP A 84 -23.61 16.87 -2.28
N GLU A 85 -24.46 16.10 -2.94
CA GLU A 85 -25.43 16.65 -3.91
C GLU A 85 -26.42 17.64 -3.27
N LYS A 86 -26.75 17.43 -1.99
CA LYS A 86 -27.70 18.28 -1.28
C LYS A 86 -27.11 19.64 -0.95
N ASN A 87 -25.89 19.67 -0.47
CA ASN A 87 -25.20 20.89 -0.06
C ASN A 87 -24.29 21.46 -1.16
N LYS A 88 -24.19 20.78 -2.32
CA LYS A 88 -23.33 21.16 -3.44
C LYS A 88 -21.87 21.40 -3.04
N THR A 89 -21.35 20.58 -2.12
CA THR A 89 -19.98 20.68 -1.61
C THR A 89 -19.26 19.34 -1.64
N TRP A 90 -17.93 19.38 -1.71
CA TRP A 90 -17.10 18.20 -1.54
C TRP A 90 -16.94 17.87 -0.07
N ARG A 91 -17.22 16.62 0.29
CA ARG A 91 -16.95 16.11 1.64
C ARG A 91 -15.44 15.96 1.86
N GLY A 92 -15.01 16.11 3.10
CA GLY A 92 -13.59 15.95 3.50
C GLY A 92 -13.09 14.50 3.48
N ARG A 93 -13.83 13.58 2.84
CA ARG A 93 -13.49 12.15 2.75
C ARG A 93 -13.63 11.63 1.33
N PRO A 94 -12.89 10.59 0.94
CA PRO A 94 -13.10 9.90 -0.32
C PRO A 94 -14.47 9.21 -0.37
N LEU A 95 -14.98 9.05 -1.61
CA LEU A 95 -16.16 8.23 -1.86
C LEU A 95 -15.82 6.77 -1.60
N HIS A 96 -16.66 6.10 -0.81
CA HIS A 96 -16.50 4.68 -0.53
C HIS A 96 -17.28 3.84 -1.54
N ASP A 97 -16.59 3.41 -2.59
CA ASP A 97 -17.10 2.55 -3.65
C ASP A 97 -16.06 1.46 -4.00
N TRP A 98 -16.25 0.77 -5.12
CA TRP A 98 -15.33 -0.29 -5.56
C TRP A 98 -13.88 0.20 -5.76
N THR A 99 -13.68 1.50 -6.03
CA THR A 99 -12.35 2.08 -6.23
C THR A 99 -11.57 2.22 -4.94
N SER A 100 -12.29 2.41 -3.81
CA SER A 100 -11.67 2.66 -2.51
C SER A 100 -10.78 1.51 -2.03
N HIS A 101 -11.17 0.26 -2.29
CA HIS A 101 -10.38 -0.90 -1.85
C HIS A 101 -8.99 -0.95 -2.49
N GLY A 102 -8.91 -0.71 -3.81
CA GLY A 102 -7.63 -0.67 -4.53
C GLY A 102 -6.78 0.54 -4.12
N ALA A 103 -7.41 1.69 -3.98
CA ALA A 103 -6.74 2.91 -3.56
C ALA A 103 -6.24 2.82 -2.11
N ASP A 104 -7.01 2.22 -1.20
CA ASP A 104 -6.59 1.99 0.18
C ASP A 104 -5.42 1.01 0.28
N ALA A 105 -5.45 -0.09 -0.47
CA ALA A 105 -4.33 -1.02 -0.52
C ALA A 105 -3.04 -0.33 -0.99
N TRP A 106 -3.13 0.48 -2.06
CA TRP A 106 -2.01 1.29 -2.56
C TRP A 106 -1.53 2.31 -1.52
N ARG A 107 -2.44 2.98 -0.85
CA ARG A 107 -2.15 3.96 0.20
C ARG A 107 -1.40 3.33 1.36
N TYR A 108 -1.85 2.16 1.86
CA TYR A 108 -1.16 1.45 2.94
C TYR A 108 0.22 0.98 2.52
N MET A 109 0.37 0.49 1.30
CA MET A 109 1.68 0.16 0.75
C MET A 109 2.60 1.39 0.72
N ALA A 110 2.12 2.53 0.22
CA ALA A 110 2.92 3.75 0.12
C ALA A 110 3.36 4.28 1.49
N VAL A 111 2.53 4.13 2.51
CA VAL A 111 2.84 4.55 3.88
C VAL A 111 3.80 3.58 4.58
N GLY A 112 3.63 2.28 4.37
CA GLY A 112 4.43 1.23 5.03
C GLY A 112 5.72 0.90 4.29
N TYR A 113 5.80 1.16 2.98
CA TYR A 113 6.98 0.80 2.19
C TYR A 113 8.23 1.55 2.65
N ARG A 114 9.24 0.79 3.02
CA ARG A 114 10.59 1.28 3.32
C ARG A 114 11.51 0.75 2.24
N PRO A 115 12.02 1.61 1.34
CA PRO A 115 13.01 1.16 0.37
C PRO A 115 14.21 0.60 1.13
N ILE A 116 14.65 -0.60 0.74
CA ILE A 116 15.92 -1.12 1.22
C ILE A 116 16.97 -0.11 0.81
N GLN A 117 17.59 0.54 1.78
CA GLN A 117 18.79 1.34 1.51
C GLN A 117 19.92 0.37 1.22
N THR A 118 19.98 -0.11 0.00
CA THR A 118 21.24 -0.66 -0.50
C THR A 118 22.19 0.51 -0.59
N TRP A 119 22.99 0.69 0.43
CA TRP A 119 24.24 1.44 0.28
C TRP A 119 25.04 0.62 -0.72
N GLY A 120 24.85 0.92 -2.01
CA GLY A 120 25.68 0.35 -3.06
C GLY A 120 27.12 0.62 -2.66
N GLU A 121 27.95 -0.42 -2.66
CA GLU A 121 29.39 -0.20 -2.58
C GLU A 121 29.74 0.89 -3.61
N PRO A 122 30.53 1.90 -3.23
CA PRO A 122 30.86 2.96 -4.17
C PRO A 122 31.44 2.31 -5.40
N ILE A 123 30.84 2.61 -6.57
CA ILE A 123 31.33 2.11 -7.84
C ILE A 123 32.81 2.46 -7.89
N ARG A 124 33.69 1.48 -7.68
CA ARG A 124 35.13 1.64 -7.88
C ARG A 124 35.34 1.84 -9.36
N ARG A 125 35.34 3.09 -9.80
CA ARG A 125 35.77 3.41 -11.16
C ARG A 125 37.19 2.90 -11.31
N ASN A 126 37.34 1.87 -12.12
CA ASN A 126 38.65 1.39 -12.50
C ASN A 126 39.28 2.44 -13.41
N LEU A 127 40.04 3.36 -12.84
CA LEU A 127 40.79 4.40 -13.55
C LEU A 127 42.06 3.86 -14.23
N ARG A 128 42.24 2.54 -14.32
CA ARG A 128 43.33 1.95 -15.09
C ARG A 128 42.95 1.98 -16.57
N GLY A 129 43.38 2.98 -17.28
CA GLY A 129 43.19 3.11 -18.72
C GLY A 129 43.03 4.51 -19.27
N ILE A 130 43.22 5.54 -18.43
CA ILE A 130 43.36 6.93 -18.91
C ILE A 130 44.79 7.29 -18.66
N ALA A 131 45.61 6.98 -19.63
CA ALA A 131 46.96 7.58 -19.82
C ALA A 131 46.83 8.70 -20.85
#